data_d350f69fc67116e1bcfec7bb17adf1b4
#
_entry.id   d350f69fc67116e1bcfec7bb17adf1b4
#
_cell.length_a   1.000
_cell.length_b   1.000
_cell.length_c   1.000
_cell.angle_alpha   90.00
_cell.angle_beta   90.00
_cell.angle_gamma   90.00
#
_symmetry.space_group_name_H-M   'P 1'
#
loop_
_entity.id
_entity.type
_entity.pdbx_description
1 polymer ?
#
loop_
_entity_poly.entity_id
_entity_poly.type
_entity_poly.pdbx_seq_one_letter_code
_entity_poly.pdbx_strand_id
1 'polypeptide(L)'
;MASSFLETTTINKSTKSVTQIPYWFSELMGSTDKVTDTATAYTYVPLIFRAVTLIANSVASVPVKFYKANTKKDVETEWMFREGFSNLIWKATASMCLTGSAFWERVQNGYSKPQNVYYRNPYSMTVEYREREKAVLFTQNPSGTQWVNFPEANRYQIVYFADFDPANDVTNGVGNAEVALTNASLLHYMDRFASKFFEGGAMPVTFLGMDVSTPKEEVSRVERIMKNMISSISNAFNVVGIRAGAITTQQLTPPMKDLAMTELYQQALSNVALAFGIPKTMLQDAANYATAKEHRKGFYDETIVPKANRLRDTINTQLLADVGARLDFDFGSLPIYQEDEEKRAQVFKLYVEAGLHVLNAAELSGIELTDEQLLRQQEQPTQPTQPALPQEQEDDPMQEDLKRWQRKATKRLKDGKGADCDFESDYIPESLKGAISGALAAAQSVKDITDIFSNVLVWAEYP
;
A
#
# COMPACT_ATOMS: atom_id res chain seq x y z
N MET A 1 24.53 -50.89 -20.44
CA MET A 1 25.05 -49.58 -20.02
C MET A 1 24.08 -48.51 -20.52
N ALA A 2 23.15 -48.15 -19.72
CA ALA A 2 22.22 -47.03 -20.02
C ALA A 2 22.69 -45.83 -19.17
N SER A 3 23.32 -44.87 -19.83
CA SER A 3 23.64 -43.59 -19.21
C SER A 3 22.35 -42.80 -19.10
N SER A 4 21.76 -42.79 -17.90
CA SER A 4 20.67 -41.90 -17.58
C SER A 4 21.21 -40.48 -17.57
N PHE A 5 20.88 -39.69 -18.57
CA PHE A 5 20.97 -38.25 -18.54
C PHE A 5 20.13 -37.73 -17.36
N LEU A 6 20.81 -37.26 -16.34
CA LEU A 6 20.17 -36.45 -15.29
C LEU A 6 19.97 -35.06 -15.90
N GLU A 7 18.74 -34.73 -16.23
CA GLU A 7 18.37 -33.35 -16.55
C GLU A 7 18.52 -32.50 -15.28
N THR A 8 19.64 -31.83 -15.23
CA THR A 8 19.87 -30.79 -14.23
C THR A 8 19.13 -29.54 -14.72
N THR A 9 17.99 -29.25 -14.15
CA THR A 9 17.28 -28.00 -14.48
C THR A 9 17.93 -26.87 -13.73
N THR A 10 18.94 -26.27 -14.34
CA THR A 10 19.58 -25.05 -13.82
C THR A 10 18.86 -23.86 -14.41
N ILE A 11 18.02 -23.18 -13.62
CA ILE A 11 17.35 -21.97 -14.08
C ILE A 11 18.08 -20.77 -13.49
N ASN A 12 18.77 -20.06 -14.36
CA ASN A 12 19.39 -18.78 -14.02
C ASN A 12 18.37 -17.66 -14.26
N LYS A 13 17.78 -17.09 -13.19
CA LYS A 13 16.73 -16.06 -13.28
C LYS A 13 17.14 -14.73 -13.90
N SER A 14 18.45 -14.52 -14.11
CA SER A 14 18.97 -13.27 -14.69
C SER A 14 18.54 -13.00 -16.14
N THR A 15 17.82 -13.91 -16.79
CA THR A 15 17.59 -13.88 -18.24
C THR A 15 16.15 -14.04 -18.70
N LYS A 16 15.13 -13.78 -17.88
CA LYS A 16 13.79 -13.57 -18.45
C LYS A 16 13.76 -12.19 -19.12
N SER A 17 14.26 -12.12 -20.37
CA SER A 17 14.20 -10.92 -21.18
C SER A 17 12.78 -10.66 -21.66
N VAL A 18 12.36 -9.41 -21.63
CA VAL A 18 11.10 -8.97 -22.26
C VAL A 18 11.23 -9.11 -23.77
N THR A 19 10.76 -10.21 -24.33
CA THR A 19 10.91 -10.56 -25.76
C THR A 19 9.80 -9.97 -26.63
N GLN A 20 8.90 -9.13 -26.11
CA GLN A 20 7.69 -8.73 -26.82
C GLN A 20 7.60 -7.26 -27.28
N ILE A 21 8.67 -6.48 -27.09
CA ILE A 21 8.68 -5.14 -27.67
C ILE A 21 9.13 -5.24 -29.11
N PRO A 22 8.37 -4.68 -30.09
CA PRO A 22 8.76 -4.71 -31.48
C PRO A 22 10.18 -4.17 -31.67
N TYR A 23 11.02 -4.91 -32.40
CA TYR A 23 12.43 -4.58 -32.63
C TYR A 23 12.66 -3.16 -33.12
N TRP A 24 11.81 -2.68 -34.04
CA TRP A 24 11.87 -1.32 -34.57
C TRP A 24 11.68 -0.24 -33.50
N PHE A 25 10.87 -0.52 -32.46
CA PHE A 25 10.64 0.43 -31.38
C PHE A 25 11.85 0.47 -30.42
N SER A 26 12.51 -0.65 -30.21
CA SER A 26 13.73 -0.72 -29.39
C SER A 26 14.93 -0.06 -30.10
N GLU A 27 14.98 -0.09 -31.41
CA GLU A 27 16.03 0.51 -32.22
C GLU A 27 15.89 2.04 -32.32
N LEU A 28 14.65 2.52 -32.41
CA LEU A 28 14.33 3.96 -32.38
C LEU A 28 14.77 4.61 -31.06
N MET A 29 14.82 3.86 -29.98
CA MET A 29 15.09 4.36 -28.62
C MET A 29 16.57 4.33 -28.22
N GLY A 30 17.46 3.77 -29.04
CA GLY A 30 18.89 3.66 -28.73
C GLY A 30 19.21 2.63 -27.62
N SER A 31 20.30 1.90 -27.79
CA SER A 31 20.56 0.60 -27.17
C SER A 31 20.97 0.57 -25.68
N THR A 32 21.11 1.69 -25.00
CA THR A 32 21.85 1.72 -23.73
C THR A 32 21.02 1.57 -22.45
N ASP A 33 19.70 1.84 -22.48
CA ASP A 33 18.90 1.84 -21.26
C ASP A 33 17.62 1.00 -21.45
N LYS A 34 17.78 -0.28 -21.73
CA LYS A 34 16.66 -1.20 -21.84
C LYS A 34 16.28 -1.75 -20.47
N VAL A 35 14.99 -1.76 -20.16
CA VAL A 35 14.45 -2.50 -19.03
C VAL A 35 14.31 -3.96 -19.46
N THR A 36 15.33 -4.77 -19.19
CA THR A 36 15.40 -6.16 -19.61
C THR A 36 15.10 -7.16 -18.49
N ASP A 37 15.26 -6.72 -17.24
CA ASP A 37 15.08 -7.51 -16.05
C ASP A 37 14.49 -6.69 -14.89
N THR A 38 14.20 -7.34 -13.79
CA THR A 38 13.58 -6.69 -12.62
C THR A 38 14.52 -5.76 -11.88
N ALA A 39 15.86 -5.95 -11.97
CA ALA A 39 16.83 -5.05 -11.38
C ALA A 39 16.88 -3.73 -12.14
N THR A 40 16.89 -3.78 -13.47
CA THR A 40 16.81 -2.58 -14.32
C THR A 40 15.45 -1.90 -14.20
N ALA A 41 14.35 -2.66 -14.08
CA ALA A 41 13.02 -2.11 -13.80
C ALA A 41 13.00 -1.32 -12.48
N TYR A 42 13.59 -1.88 -11.43
CA TYR A 42 13.71 -1.20 -10.12
C TYR A 42 14.52 0.09 -10.19
N THR A 43 15.57 0.11 -11.02
CA THR A 43 16.48 1.26 -11.13
C THR A 43 15.89 2.39 -11.99
N TYR A 44 15.19 2.04 -13.08
CA TYR A 44 14.78 3.02 -14.09
C TYR A 44 13.28 3.34 -14.09
N VAL A 45 12.43 2.53 -13.44
CA VAL A 45 10.98 2.76 -13.41
C VAL A 45 10.54 3.22 -12.02
N PRO A 46 10.23 4.52 -11.83
CA PRO A 46 9.87 5.08 -10.52
C PRO A 46 8.71 4.35 -9.84
N LEU A 47 7.75 3.86 -10.63
CA LEU A 47 6.60 3.14 -10.11
C LEU A 47 6.98 1.79 -9.49
N ILE A 48 7.89 1.04 -10.11
CA ILE A 48 8.42 -0.23 -9.56
C ILE A 48 9.21 0.05 -8.29
N PHE A 49 10.10 1.04 -8.31
CA PHE A 49 10.83 1.47 -7.13
C PHE A 49 9.90 1.81 -5.96
N ARG A 50 8.86 2.62 -6.23
CA ARG A 50 7.88 3.02 -5.22
C ARG A 50 7.09 1.82 -4.69
N ALA A 51 6.62 0.93 -5.56
CA ALA A 51 5.85 -0.24 -5.18
C ALA A 51 6.65 -1.19 -4.27
N VAL A 52 7.88 -1.55 -4.67
CA VAL A 52 8.77 -2.41 -3.88
C VAL A 52 9.09 -1.77 -2.54
N THR A 53 9.48 -0.48 -2.55
CA THR A 53 9.86 0.24 -1.33
C THR A 53 8.68 0.38 -0.38
N LEU A 54 7.47 0.64 -0.90
CA LEU A 54 6.25 0.75 -0.08
C LEU A 54 5.97 -0.56 0.65
N ILE A 55 5.97 -1.69 -0.06
CA ILE A 55 5.73 -3.01 0.55
C ILE A 55 6.84 -3.35 1.55
N ALA A 56 8.11 -3.18 1.17
CA ALA A 56 9.24 -3.51 2.04
C ALA A 56 9.26 -2.66 3.32
N ASN A 57 9.00 -1.35 3.21
CA ASN A 57 8.87 -0.47 4.38
C ASN A 57 7.68 -0.86 5.25
N SER A 58 6.53 -1.18 4.64
CA SER A 58 5.32 -1.56 5.39
C SER A 58 5.53 -2.85 6.19
N VAL A 59 6.14 -3.88 5.60
CA VAL A 59 6.44 -5.13 6.31
C VAL A 59 7.51 -4.91 7.38
N ALA A 60 8.59 -4.19 7.07
CA ALA A 60 9.70 -3.96 8.00
C ALA A 60 9.36 -3.02 9.17
N SER A 61 8.28 -2.23 9.04
CA SER A 61 7.78 -1.35 10.10
C SER A 61 6.86 -2.05 11.11
N VAL A 62 6.42 -3.29 10.82
CA VAL A 62 5.58 -4.04 11.75
C VAL A 62 6.43 -4.46 12.95
N PRO A 63 6.01 -4.12 14.19
CA PRO A 63 6.72 -4.57 15.38
C PRO A 63 6.75 -6.08 15.48
N VAL A 64 7.86 -6.60 15.99
CA VAL A 64 8.09 -8.04 16.13
C VAL A 64 8.29 -8.40 17.59
N LYS A 65 7.77 -9.57 17.97
CA LYS A 65 7.99 -10.17 19.28
C LYS A 65 8.67 -11.53 19.10
N PHE A 66 9.71 -11.77 19.88
CA PHE A 66 10.36 -13.07 19.97
C PHE A 66 10.03 -13.70 21.31
N TYR A 67 9.60 -14.94 21.29
CA TYR A 67 9.25 -15.68 22.50
C TYR A 67 9.69 -17.13 22.43
N LYS A 68 9.80 -17.76 23.60
CA LYS A 68 10.14 -19.17 23.68
C LYS A 68 8.97 -20.01 23.18
N ALA A 69 9.23 -20.95 22.26
CA ALA A 69 8.20 -21.72 21.57
C ALA A 69 7.13 -22.35 22.48
N ASN A 70 7.52 -22.77 23.70
CA ASN A 70 6.66 -23.53 24.61
C ASN A 70 6.02 -22.69 25.73
N THR A 71 6.44 -21.43 25.96
CA THR A 71 6.05 -20.69 27.17
C THR A 71 5.57 -19.28 26.94
N LYS A 72 5.55 -18.79 25.73
CA LYS A 72 5.24 -17.37 25.36
C LYS A 72 6.03 -16.34 26.20
N LYS A 73 7.18 -16.73 26.81
CA LYS A 73 8.07 -15.80 27.49
C LYS A 73 8.99 -15.15 26.48
N ASP A 74 9.20 -13.86 26.59
CA ASP A 74 10.09 -13.09 25.73
C ASP A 74 11.51 -13.66 25.75
N VAL A 75 12.14 -13.70 24.60
CA VAL A 75 13.51 -14.20 24.42
C VAL A 75 14.31 -13.16 23.63
N GLU A 76 15.48 -12.83 24.15
CA GLU A 76 16.42 -12.01 23.43
C GLU A 76 17.08 -12.83 22.31
N THR A 77 16.78 -12.50 21.07
CA THR A 77 17.36 -13.12 19.86
C THR A 77 18.10 -12.12 18.98
N GLU A 78 18.12 -10.85 19.37
CA GLU A 78 18.71 -9.74 18.59
C GLU A 78 20.20 -9.95 18.29
N TRP A 79 20.92 -10.71 19.13
CA TRP A 79 22.32 -11.04 18.92
C TRP A 79 22.60 -11.79 17.62
N MET A 80 21.60 -12.48 17.02
CA MET A 80 21.73 -13.17 15.74
C MET A 80 21.64 -12.23 14.54
N PHE A 81 21.09 -11.04 14.71
CA PHE A 81 20.78 -10.13 13.62
C PHE A 81 21.68 -8.90 13.63
N ARG A 82 22.98 -9.08 13.33
CA ARG A 82 23.96 -7.98 13.34
C ARG A 82 23.64 -6.83 12.40
N GLU A 83 22.97 -7.11 11.27
CA GLU A 83 22.51 -6.08 10.34
C GLU A 83 21.22 -5.38 10.78
N GLY A 84 20.66 -5.79 11.93
CA GLY A 84 19.32 -5.41 12.39
C GLY A 84 18.22 -6.22 11.71
N PHE A 85 17.29 -6.72 12.51
CA PHE A 85 16.20 -7.57 12.02
C PHE A 85 15.31 -6.87 10.98
N SER A 86 14.92 -5.62 11.27
CA SER A 86 14.08 -4.81 10.36
C SER A 86 14.74 -4.61 8.98
N ASN A 87 16.07 -4.39 8.94
CA ASN A 87 16.81 -4.26 7.68
C ASN A 87 16.86 -5.58 6.90
N LEU A 88 17.02 -6.70 7.58
CA LEU A 88 16.99 -8.02 6.94
C LEU A 88 15.61 -8.34 6.37
N ILE A 89 14.52 -8.05 7.10
CA ILE A 89 13.15 -8.18 6.64
C ILE A 89 12.90 -7.28 5.44
N TRP A 90 13.35 -6.03 5.49
CA TRP A 90 13.23 -5.11 4.37
C TRP A 90 13.88 -5.67 3.09
N LYS A 91 15.14 -6.11 3.20
CA LYS A 91 15.89 -6.70 2.07
C LYS A 91 15.22 -7.98 1.56
N ALA A 92 14.75 -8.85 2.45
CA ALA A 92 14.05 -10.06 2.06
C ALA A 92 12.75 -9.74 1.32
N THR A 93 11.94 -8.83 1.85
CA THR A 93 10.68 -8.43 1.24
C THR A 93 10.90 -7.78 -0.13
N ALA A 94 11.86 -6.87 -0.25
CA ALA A 94 12.22 -6.24 -1.51
C ALA A 94 12.69 -7.28 -2.55
N SER A 95 13.53 -8.23 -2.13
CA SER A 95 14.01 -9.33 -2.98
C SER A 95 12.85 -10.22 -3.47
N MET A 96 11.95 -10.61 -2.58
CA MET A 96 10.77 -11.39 -2.95
C MET A 96 9.86 -10.62 -3.92
N CYS A 97 9.68 -9.32 -3.73
CA CYS A 97 8.94 -8.50 -4.69
C CYS A 97 9.61 -8.45 -6.06
N LEU A 98 10.94 -8.43 -6.12
CA LEU A 98 11.71 -8.32 -7.38
C LEU A 98 11.88 -9.67 -8.09
N THR A 99 12.25 -10.71 -7.35
CA THR A 99 12.67 -12.00 -7.92
C THR A 99 11.86 -13.20 -7.44
N GLY A 100 10.87 -12.97 -6.56
CA GLY A 100 10.09 -14.02 -5.91
C GLY A 100 10.89 -14.88 -4.93
N SER A 101 12.15 -14.51 -4.63
CA SER A 101 13.03 -15.28 -3.76
C SER A 101 13.92 -14.37 -2.91
N ALA A 102 14.24 -14.82 -1.70
CA ALA A 102 15.23 -14.16 -0.83
C ALA A 102 16.04 -15.20 -0.05
N PHE A 103 17.25 -14.86 0.30
CA PHE A 103 18.22 -15.78 0.88
C PHE A 103 18.91 -15.14 2.08
N TRP A 104 18.90 -15.83 3.22
CA TRP A 104 19.71 -15.49 4.38
C TRP A 104 20.65 -16.64 4.69
N GLU A 105 21.92 -16.38 4.70
CA GLU A 105 22.94 -17.35 5.15
C GLU A 105 22.93 -17.45 6.66
N ARG A 106 22.87 -18.68 7.17
CA ARG A 106 23.01 -19.00 8.58
C ARG A 106 24.46 -19.35 8.87
N VAL A 107 25.17 -18.50 9.58
CA VAL A 107 26.46 -18.86 10.15
C VAL A 107 26.23 -19.60 11.43
N GLN A 108 26.68 -20.86 11.48
CA GLN A 108 26.48 -21.78 12.59
C GLN A 108 27.76 -21.93 13.42
N ASN A 109 27.61 -22.19 14.71
CA ASN A 109 28.71 -22.60 15.56
C ASN A 109 29.01 -24.12 15.42
N GLY A 110 30.04 -24.61 16.11
CA GLY A 110 30.42 -26.02 16.08
C GLY A 110 29.34 -27.00 16.58
N TYR A 111 28.27 -26.49 17.20
CA TYR A 111 27.09 -27.25 17.64
C TYR A 111 25.89 -27.09 16.70
N SER A 112 26.09 -26.61 15.49
CA SER A 112 25.07 -26.35 14.46
C SER A 112 23.99 -25.34 14.87
N LYS A 113 24.21 -24.54 15.93
CA LYS A 113 23.30 -23.47 16.31
C LYS A 113 23.61 -22.18 15.55
N PRO A 114 22.60 -21.44 15.09
CA PRO A 114 22.82 -20.19 14.39
C PRO A 114 23.52 -19.17 15.30
N GLN A 115 24.55 -18.53 14.79
CA GLN A 115 25.28 -17.43 15.46
C GLN A 115 24.99 -16.08 14.83
N ASN A 116 24.88 -16.05 13.51
CA ASN A 116 24.61 -14.84 12.76
C ASN A 116 23.83 -15.16 11.50
N VAL A 117 23.13 -14.15 10.99
CA VAL A 117 22.38 -14.21 9.76
C VAL A 117 22.82 -13.09 8.85
N TYR A 118 23.12 -13.41 7.59
CA TYR A 118 23.55 -12.46 6.56
C TYR A 118 22.64 -12.56 5.33
N TYR A 119 22.23 -11.42 4.83
CA TYR A 119 21.50 -11.35 3.56
C TYR A 119 22.42 -11.72 2.38
N ARG A 120 21.88 -12.51 1.43
CA ARG A 120 22.51 -12.83 0.16
C ARG A 120 21.67 -12.32 -1.02
N ASN A 121 22.34 -11.67 -1.98
CA ASN A 121 21.67 -11.07 -3.12
C ASN A 121 21.07 -12.16 -4.03
N PRO A 122 19.73 -12.16 -4.30
CA PRO A 122 19.07 -13.19 -5.10
C PRO A 122 19.58 -13.25 -6.56
N TYR A 123 20.03 -12.12 -7.13
CA TYR A 123 20.57 -12.09 -8.48
C TYR A 123 21.91 -12.84 -8.63
N SER A 124 22.60 -13.09 -7.52
CA SER A 124 23.83 -13.87 -7.49
C SER A 124 23.63 -15.33 -7.08
N MET A 125 22.40 -15.72 -6.72
CA MET A 125 22.12 -17.05 -6.20
C MET A 125 21.47 -17.94 -7.26
N THR A 126 21.95 -19.18 -7.36
CA THR A 126 21.35 -20.26 -8.16
C THR A 126 20.87 -21.35 -7.22
N VAL A 127 19.66 -21.84 -7.45
CA VAL A 127 19.02 -22.89 -6.63
C VAL A 127 18.84 -24.14 -7.50
N GLU A 128 19.27 -25.29 -6.98
CA GLU A 128 19.17 -26.60 -7.65
C GLU A 128 18.61 -27.63 -6.67
N TYR A 129 17.59 -28.36 -7.07
CA TYR A 129 17.07 -29.48 -6.29
C TYR A 129 17.74 -30.78 -6.71
N ARG A 130 18.27 -31.51 -5.74
CA ARG A 130 18.89 -32.82 -5.92
C ARG A 130 17.97 -33.92 -5.40
N GLU A 131 17.24 -34.56 -6.29
CA GLU A 131 16.21 -35.53 -5.94
C GLU A 131 16.79 -36.76 -5.21
N ARG A 132 17.98 -37.26 -5.59
CA ARG A 132 18.61 -38.40 -4.92
C ARG A 132 18.98 -38.15 -3.46
N GLU A 133 19.40 -36.92 -3.16
CA GLU A 133 19.84 -36.50 -1.85
C GLU A 133 18.69 -35.85 -1.06
N LYS A 134 17.55 -35.60 -1.71
CA LYS A 134 16.44 -34.80 -1.19
C LYS A 134 16.92 -33.48 -0.57
N ALA A 135 17.83 -32.86 -1.28
CA ALA A 135 18.54 -31.68 -0.83
C ALA A 135 18.38 -30.52 -1.81
N VAL A 136 18.39 -29.31 -1.27
CA VAL A 136 18.42 -28.09 -2.07
C VAL A 136 19.81 -27.50 -2.00
N LEU A 137 20.47 -27.39 -3.15
CA LEU A 137 21.78 -26.78 -3.30
C LEU A 137 21.63 -25.31 -3.70
N PHE A 138 22.34 -24.45 -2.99
CA PHE A 138 22.45 -23.02 -3.26
C PHE A 138 23.87 -22.70 -3.68
N THR A 139 24.05 -22.04 -4.81
CA THR A 139 25.37 -21.64 -5.31
C THR A 139 25.39 -20.13 -5.53
N GLN A 140 26.36 -19.44 -4.95
CA GLN A 140 26.56 -18.01 -5.17
C GLN A 140 27.56 -17.79 -6.32
N ASN A 141 27.14 -17.04 -7.33
CA ASN A 141 27.97 -16.64 -8.46
C ASN A 141 28.46 -15.18 -8.27
N PRO A 142 29.72 -14.84 -8.64
CA PRO A 142 30.74 -15.70 -9.26
C PRO A 142 31.62 -16.45 -8.25
N SER A 143 31.41 -16.32 -6.93
CA SER A 143 32.32 -16.91 -5.92
C SER A 143 32.37 -18.43 -5.92
N GLY A 144 31.33 -19.09 -6.44
CA GLY A 144 31.21 -20.54 -6.41
C GLY A 144 30.93 -21.12 -5.01
N THR A 145 30.65 -20.27 -4.01
CA THR A 145 30.32 -20.73 -2.65
C THR A 145 29.01 -21.49 -2.66
N GLN A 146 28.98 -22.64 -2.00
CA GLN A 146 27.84 -23.53 -1.98
C GLN A 146 27.33 -23.77 -0.57
N TRP A 147 26.00 -23.87 -0.44
CA TRP A 147 25.29 -24.27 0.77
C TRP A 147 24.26 -25.33 0.42
N VAL A 148 23.99 -26.20 1.37
CA VAL A 148 23.05 -27.30 1.19
C VAL A 148 22.02 -27.29 2.31
N ASN A 149 20.74 -27.33 1.93
CA ASN A 149 19.64 -27.56 2.84
C ASN A 149 19.13 -29.01 2.69
N PHE A 150 18.86 -29.65 3.83
CA PHE A 150 18.19 -30.96 3.91
C PHE A 150 16.85 -30.77 4.62
N PRO A 151 15.76 -30.43 3.88
CA PRO A 151 14.46 -30.11 4.49
C PRO A 151 13.86 -31.25 5.32
N GLU A 152 13.99 -32.52 4.83
CA GLU A 152 13.48 -33.69 5.54
C GLU A 152 14.22 -33.93 6.88
N ALA A 153 15.47 -33.50 6.99
CA ALA A 153 16.27 -33.59 8.21
C ALA A 153 16.21 -32.31 9.06
N ASN A 154 15.40 -31.33 8.68
CA ASN A 154 15.35 -29.98 9.30
C ASN A 154 16.73 -29.31 9.45
N ARG A 155 17.61 -29.52 8.47
CA ARG A 155 18.97 -28.94 8.47
C ARG A 155 19.08 -27.90 7.37
N TYR A 156 19.21 -26.65 7.78
CA TYR A 156 19.26 -25.49 6.90
C TYR A 156 20.57 -24.70 7.08
N GLN A 157 21.28 -24.44 5.98
CA GLN A 157 22.39 -23.51 5.92
C GLN A 157 21.93 -22.15 5.35
N ILE A 158 20.90 -22.17 4.53
CA ILE A 158 20.25 -20.99 3.97
C ILE A 158 18.80 -20.96 4.46
N VAL A 159 18.36 -19.84 5.01
CA VAL A 159 16.93 -19.55 5.16
C VAL A 159 16.45 -19.09 3.80
N TYR A 160 15.60 -19.89 3.18
CA TYR A 160 15.15 -19.69 1.82
C TYR A 160 13.68 -19.27 1.81
N PHE A 161 13.45 -18.05 1.35
CA PHE A 161 12.10 -17.51 1.13
C PHE A 161 11.78 -17.62 -0.36
N ALA A 162 10.65 -18.21 -0.69
CA ALA A 162 10.19 -18.30 -2.07
C ALA A 162 8.68 -18.09 -2.16
N ASP A 163 8.25 -17.30 -3.13
CA ASP A 163 6.86 -17.23 -3.56
C ASP A 163 6.57 -18.45 -4.48
N PHE A 164 5.29 -18.76 -4.68
CA PHE A 164 4.89 -19.90 -5.50
C PHE A 164 5.25 -19.68 -6.98
N ASP A 165 5.85 -20.70 -7.60
CA ASP A 165 6.04 -20.78 -9.04
C ASP A 165 5.40 -22.08 -9.54
N PRO A 166 4.31 -22.03 -10.32
CA PRO A 166 3.64 -23.23 -10.81
C PRO A 166 4.50 -24.10 -11.75
N ALA A 167 5.58 -23.54 -12.28
CA ALA A 167 6.50 -24.26 -13.16
C ALA A 167 7.64 -24.96 -12.40
N ASN A 168 7.90 -24.55 -11.14
CA ASN A 168 9.07 -25.04 -10.37
C ASN A 168 8.76 -25.07 -8.86
N ASP A 169 8.44 -26.23 -8.35
CA ASP A 169 8.03 -26.43 -6.95
C ASP A 169 9.11 -26.08 -5.92
N VAL A 170 10.38 -26.23 -6.27
CA VAL A 170 11.47 -26.21 -5.27
C VAL A 170 12.47 -25.08 -5.49
N THR A 171 12.54 -24.50 -6.71
CA THR A 171 13.70 -23.70 -7.06
C THR A 171 13.49 -22.20 -6.95
N ASN A 172 12.48 -21.62 -7.52
CA ASN A 172 12.37 -20.16 -7.52
C ASN A 172 10.90 -19.71 -7.53
N GLY A 173 10.56 -18.73 -6.71
CA GLY A 173 9.25 -18.10 -6.76
C GLY A 173 9.07 -17.12 -7.93
N VAL A 174 7.88 -16.62 -8.19
CA VAL A 174 7.60 -15.56 -9.16
C VAL A 174 7.48 -14.23 -8.43
N GLY A 175 8.35 -13.25 -8.79
CA GLY A 175 8.32 -11.90 -8.19
C GLY A 175 7.20 -11.04 -8.76
N ASN A 176 6.62 -10.17 -7.93
CA ASN A 176 5.63 -9.19 -8.38
C ASN A 176 6.15 -8.32 -9.54
N ALA A 177 7.45 -7.92 -9.47
CA ALA A 177 8.09 -7.14 -10.52
C ALA A 177 8.26 -7.93 -11.83
N GLU A 178 8.44 -9.25 -11.78
CA GLU A 178 8.50 -10.09 -12.98
C GLU A 178 7.17 -10.07 -13.73
N VAL A 179 6.05 -10.17 -13.02
CA VAL A 179 4.71 -10.07 -13.58
C VAL A 179 4.45 -8.69 -14.18
N ALA A 180 4.94 -7.65 -13.51
CA ALA A 180 4.77 -6.26 -13.93
C ALA A 180 5.75 -5.81 -15.03
N LEU A 181 6.75 -6.63 -15.39
CA LEU A 181 7.92 -6.21 -16.19
C LEU A 181 7.55 -5.64 -17.56
N THR A 182 6.57 -6.20 -18.24
CA THR A 182 6.09 -5.71 -19.55
C THR A 182 5.50 -4.29 -19.41
N ASN A 183 4.68 -4.07 -18.39
CA ASN A 183 4.06 -2.75 -18.14
C ASN A 183 5.09 -1.74 -17.63
N ALA A 184 6.05 -2.18 -16.83
CA ALA A 184 7.18 -1.35 -16.39
C ALA A 184 8.03 -0.89 -17.58
N SER A 185 8.33 -1.79 -18.51
CA SER A 185 9.06 -1.47 -19.73
C SER A 185 8.28 -0.47 -20.60
N LEU A 186 6.97 -0.65 -20.73
CA LEU A 186 6.12 0.28 -21.45
C LEU A 186 6.18 1.69 -20.86
N LEU A 187 6.03 1.82 -19.54
CA LEU A 187 6.13 3.11 -18.84
C LEU A 187 7.49 3.77 -19.09
N HIS A 188 8.58 3.01 -18.94
CA HIS A 188 9.93 3.53 -19.20
C HIS A 188 10.09 4.06 -20.63
N TYR A 189 9.59 3.31 -21.62
CA TYR A 189 9.67 3.77 -23.02
C TYR A 189 8.79 4.98 -23.30
N MET A 190 7.63 5.07 -22.67
CA MET A 190 6.78 6.26 -22.79
C MET A 190 7.46 7.50 -22.22
N ASP A 191 8.08 7.40 -21.05
CA ASP A 191 8.84 8.50 -20.44
C ASP A 191 10.03 8.90 -21.31
N ARG A 192 10.76 7.92 -21.84
CA ARG A 192 11.88 8.17 -22.75
C ARG A 192 11.43 8.78 -24.09
N PHE A 193 10.33 8.30 -24.63
CA PHE A 193 9.75 8.89 -25.85
C PHE A 193 9.37 10.35 -25.61
N ALA A 194 8.67 10.64 -24.52
CA ALA A 194 8.32 12.01 -24.16
C ALA A 194 9.56 12.89 -23.98
N SER A 195 10.58 12.41 -23.26
CA SER A 195 11.84 13.14 -23.08
C SER A 195 12.50 13.46 -24.41
N LYS A 196 12.70 12.47 -25.28
CA LYS A 196 13.31 12.67 -26.61
C LYS A 196 12.49 13.57 -27.52
N PHE A 197 11.16 13.47 -27.44
CA PHE A 197 10.27 14.32 -28.18
C PHE A 197 10.46 15.79 -27.80
N PHE A 198 10.54 16.09 -26.52
CA PHE A 198 10.78 17.46 -26.04
C PHE A 198 12.23 17.91 -26.28
N GLU A 199 13.23 17.04 -26.11
CA GLU A 199 14.63 17.31 -26.45
C GLU A 199 14.77 17.69 -27.95
N GLY A 200 14.01 17.03 -28.85
CA GLY A 200 13.93 17.29 -30.25
C GLY A 200 13.08 18.51 -30.64
N GLY A 201 12.68 19.36 -29.66
CA GLY A 201 11.88 20.55 -29.92
C GLY A 201 10.41 20.27 -30.19
N ALA A 202 9.89 19.11 -29.74
CA ALA A 202 8.49 18.69 -29.92
C ALA A 202 8.03 18.60 -31.39
N MET A 203 8.96 18.41 -32.28
CA MET A 203 8.65 18.27 -33.74
C MET A 203 8.48 16.78 -34.11
N PRO A 204 7.40 16.43 -34.81
CA PRO A 204 7.23 15.09 -35.37
C PRO A 204 8.27 14.79 -36.44
N VAL A 205 8.59 13.51 -36.63
CA VAL A 205 9.47 13.10 -37.76
C VAL A 205 8.86 13.56 -39.07
N THR A 206 9.59 14.41 -39.75
CA THR A 206 9.14 15.05 -40.99
C THR A 206 10.03 14.63 -42.16
N PHE A 207 9.44 14.08 -43.19
CA PHE A 207 10.16 13.88 -44.47
C PHE A 207 10.14 15.17 -45.29
N LEU A 208 11.32 15.50 -45.75
CA LEU A 208 11.52 16.58 -46.72
C LEU A 208 11.65 15.94 -48.11
N GLY A 209 10.61 16.05 -48.93
CA GLY A 209 10.67 15.72 -50.35
C GLY A 209 11.28 16.87 -51.11
N MET A 210 12.40 16.66 -51.78
CA MET A 210 13.02 17.59 -52.72
C MET A 210 13.00 17.01 -54.10
N ASP A 211 13.09 17.88 -55.14
CA ASP A 211 13.15 17.44 -56.53
C ASP A 211 14.37 16.52 -56.75
N VAL A 212 14.19 15.50 -57.62
CA VAL A 212 15.24 14.52 -57.95
C VAL A 212 16.47 15.18 -58.57
N SER A 213 16.30 16.36 -59.17
CA SER A 213 17.37 17.19 -59.76
C SER A 213 18.19 17.96 -58.73
N THR A 214 17.78 17.99 -57.45
CA THR A 214 18.47 18.76 -56.40
C THR A 214 19.83 18.13 -56.07
N PRO A 215 20.95 18.89 -56.11
CA PRO A 215 22.27 18.37 -55.77
C PRO A 215 22.31 17.80 -54.33
N LYS A 216 23.01 16.67 -54.12
CA LYS A 216 23.14 16.02 -52.79
C LYS A 216 23.70 16.96 -51.72
N GLU A 217 24.54 17.93 -52.10
CA GLU A 217 25.12 18.92 -51.18
C GLU A 217 24.06 19.92 -50.65
N GLU A 218 23.09 20.29 -51.49
CA GLU A 218 21.93 21.10 -51.07
C GLU A 218 21.01 20.33 -50.14
N VAL A 219 20.74 19.06 -50.42
CA VAL A 219 19.94 18.18 -49.55
C VAL A 219 20.61 18.09 -48.15
N SER A 220 21.91 17.82 -48.13
CA SER A 220 22.69 17.72 -46.88
C SER A 220 22.76 19.05 -46.12
N ARG A 221 22.75 20.16 -46.84
CA ARG A 221 22.73 21.53 -46.27
C ARG A 221 21.39 21.79 -45.56
N VAL A 222 20.27 21.50 -46.22
CA VAL A 222 18.93 21.70 -45.70
C VAL A 222 18.69 20.76 -44.51
N GLU A 223 19.10 19.49 -44.62
CA GLU A 223 19.04 18.52 -43.51
C GLU A 223 19.79 19.05 -42.29
N ARG A 224 21.00 19.56 -42.45
CA ARG A 224 21.83 20.10 -41.36
C ARG A 224 21.18 21.34 -40.73
N ILE A 225 20.62 22.24 -41.53
CA ILE A 225 19.91 23.41 -41.03
C ILE A 225 18.69 23.00 -40.22
N MET A 226 17.89 22.08 -40.76
CA MET A 226 16.71 21.55 -40.06
C MET A 226 17.10 20.85 -38.76
N LYS A 227 18.13 19.99 -38.78
CA LYS A 227 18.63 19.31 -37.62
C LYS A 227 19.14 20.27 -36.54
N ASN A 228 19.85 21.34 -36.92
CA ASN A 228 20.30 22.36 -35.99
C ASN A 228 19.16 23.21 -35.42
N MET A 229 18.09 23.43 -36.19
CA MET A 229 16.90 24.12 -35.71
C MET A 229 16.09 23.26 -34.71
N ILE A 230 16.00 21.97 -34.96
CA ILE A 230 15.20 21.02 -34.16
C ILE A 230 15.94 20.63 -32.86
N SER A 231 17.28 20.64 -32.86
CA SER A 231 18.09 20.08 -31.78
C SER A 231 18.22 20.93 -30.52
N SER A 232 17.55 22.07 -30.41
CA SER A 232 17.65 22.96 -29.26
C SER A 232 16.32 23.60 -28.89
N ILE A 233 15.92 23.49 -27.64
CA ILE A 233 14.75 24.18 -27.07
C ILE A 233 14.85 25.70 -27.25
N SER A 234 16.07 26.24 -27.22
CA SER A 234 16.32 27.69 -27.50
C SER A 234 15.95 28.12 -28.89
N ASN A 235 15.82 27.19 -29.85
CA ASN A 235 15.50 27.49 -31.27
C ASN A 235 14.03 27.14 -31.61
N ALA A 236 13.24 26.71 -30.68
CA ALA A 236 11.88 26.17 -30.90
C ALA A 236 10.88 27.12 -31.52
N PHE A 237 11.19 28.42 -31.67
CA PHE A 237 10.31 29.42 -32.28
C PHE A 237 11.03 30.29 -33.34
N ASN A 238 12.22 29.87 -33.76
CA ASN A 238 12.96 30.64 -34.75
C ASN A 238 12.50 30.30 -36.18
N VAL A 239 12.13 31.32 -36.95
CA VAL A 239 11.78 31.19 -38.35
C VAL A 239 13.04 31.35 -39.19
N VAL A 240 13.40 30.35 -39.97
CA VAL A 240 14.52 30.43 -40.92
C VAL A 240 14.00 30.35 -42.34
N GLY A 241 14.27 31.37 -43.11
CA GLY A 241 13.96 31.39 -44.56
C GLY A 241 14.95 30.51 -45.33
N ILE A 242 14.46 29.48 -46.02
CA ILE A 242 15.26 28.63 -46.90
C ILE A 242 14.86 28.95 -48.35
N ARG A 243 15.86 29.26 -49.20
CA ARG A 243 15.67 29.32 -50.65
C ARG A 243 15.79 27.91 -51.22
N ALA A 244 14.68 27.23 -51.46
CA ALA A 244 14.65 25.92 -52.08
C ALA A 244 13.54 25.85 -53.12
N GLY A 245 13.68 24.98 -54.14
CA GLY A 245 12.60 24.62 -55.04
C GLY A 245 11.41 24.04 -54.26
N ALA A 246 10.41 23.48 -54.93
CA ALA A 246 9.24 22.94 -54.27
C ALA A 246 9.63 21.92 -53.17
N ILE A 247 9.44 22.29 -51.92
CA ILE A 247 9.63 21.38 -50.76
C ILE A 247 8.27 20.84 -50.35
N THR A 248 8.11 19.55 -50.43
CA THR A 248 6.93 18.85 -49.86
C THR A 248 7.29 18.27 -48.49
N THR A 249 6.58 18.70 -47.48
CA THR A 249 6.75 18.16 -46.13
C THR A 249 5.65 17.17 -45.83
N GLN A 250 6.01 15.95 -45.43
CA GLN A 250 5.09 14.94 -45.01
C GLN A 250 5.43 14.53 -43.59
N GLN A 251 4.48 14.68 -42.64
CA GLN A 251 4.64 14.22 -41.28
C GLN A 251 4.30 12.73 -41.21
N LEU A 252 5.20 11.95 -40.65
CA LEU A 252 5.03 10.49 -40.47
C LEU A 252 4.58 10.11 -39.09
N THR A 253 4.85 10.95 -38.11
CA THR A 253 4.47 10.66 -36.73
C THR A 253 3.08 11.21 -36.44
N PRO A 254 2.11 10.41 -36.02
CA PRO A 254 0.81 10.91 -35.57
C PRO A 254 1.01 11.96 -34.47
N PRO A 255 0.14 12.97 -34.35
CA PRO A 255 0.16 13.91 -33.24
C PRO A 255 0.11 13.13 -31.90
N MET A 256 0.84 13.60 -30.88
CA MET A 256 0.84 12.95 -29.56
C MET A 256 -0.56 12.72 -29.01
N LYS A 257 -1.51 13.59 -29.35
CA LYS A 257 -2.92 13.48 -28.95
C LYS A 257 -3.60 12.22 -29.50
N ASP A 258 -3.19 11.75 -30.67
CA ASP A 258 -3.78 10.60 -31.35
C ASP A 258 -3.17 9.27 -30.91
N LEU A 259 -2.07 9.32 -30.12
CA LEU A 259 -1.38 8.13 -29.61
C LEU A 259 -2.03 7.56 -28.32
N ALA A 260 -3.11 8.15 -27.83
CA ALA A 260 -3.77 7.74 -26.57
C ALA A 260 -2.78 7.49 -25.40
N MET A 261 -1.65 8.24 -25.38
CA MET A 261 -0.55 8.04 -24.44
C MET A 261 -1.01 8.09 -22.98
N THR A 262 -1.92 9.00 -22.66
CA THR A 262 -2.45 9.15 -21.30
C THR A 262 -3.21 7.91 -20.84
N GLU A 263 -4.04 7.33 -21.72
CA GLU A 263 -4.84 6.15 -21.41
C GLU A 263 -3.95 4.93 -21.24
N LEU A 264 -2.98 4.73 -22.14
CA LEU A 264 -1.99 3.65 -22.05
C LEU A 264 -1.14 3.77 -20.76
N TYR A 265 -0.72 4.99 -20.41
CA TYR A 265 0.02 5.25 -19.18
C TYR A 265 -0.81 4.85 -17.95
N GLN A 266 -2.06 5.28 -17.89
CA GLN A 266 -2.98 4.97 -16.80
C GLN A 266 -3.29 3.47 -16.70
N GLN A 267 -3.40 2.78 -17.84
CA GLN A 267 -3.58 1.33 -17.87
C GLN A 267 -2.33 0.59 -17.38
N ALA A 268 -1.15 0.96 -17.88
CA ALA A 268 0.11 0.36 -17.44
C ALA A 268 0.36 0.56 -15.94
N LEU A 269 0.08 1.77 -15.43
CA LEU A 269 0.15 2.07 -14.00
C LEU A 269 -0.81 1.19 -13.20
N SER A 270 -2.05 1.04 -13.68
CA SER A 270 -3.05 0.18 -13.01
C SER A 270 -2.63 -1.29 -13.00
N ASN A 271 -2.04 -1.79 -14.08
CA ASN A 271 -1.55 -3.17 -14.17
C ASN A 271 -0.35 -3.40 -13.24
N VAL A 272 0.57 -2.44 -13.10
CA VAL A 272 1.67 -2.52 -12.13
C VAL A 272 1.10 -2.54 -10.71
N ALA A 273 0.18 -1.62 -10.39
CA ALA A 273 -0.47 -1.57 -9.08
C ALA A 273 -1.13 -2.91 -8.71
N LEU A 274 -1.86 -3.50 -9.67
CA LEU A 274 -2.50 -4.80 -9.52
C LEU A 274 -1.49 -5.93 -9.27
N ALA A 275 -0.39 -5.97 -10.03
CA ALA A 275 0.65 -6.98 -9.86
C ALA A 275 1.31 -6.96 -8.47
N PHE A 276 1.38 -5.79 -7.84
CA PHE A 276 1.91 -5.64 -6.49
C PHE A 276 0.85 -5.72 -5.38
N GLY A 277 -0.44 -5.81 -5.72
CA GLY A 277 -1.53 -5.76 -4.75
C GLY A 277 -1.62 -4.41 -4.02
N ILE A 278 -1.28 -3.32 -4.70
CA ILE A 278 -1.31 -1.96 -4.13
C ILE A 278 -2.52 -1.23 -4.70
N PRO A 279 -3.42 -0.68 -3.86
CA PRO A 279 -4.49 0.18 -4.36
C PRO A 279 -3.95 1.35 -5.18
N LYS A 280 -4.54 1.60 -6.35
CA LYS A 280 -4.11 2.66 -7.27
C LYS A 280 -4.01 4.03 -6.59
N THR A 281 -4.91 4.31 -5.65
CA THR A 281 -4.96 5.55 -4.86
C THR A 281 -3.75 5.77 -3.95
N MET A 282 -3.00 4.72 -3.62
CA MET A 282 -1.75 4.85 -2.85
C MET A 282 -0.53 5.16 -3.72
N LEU A 283 -0.65 4.98 -5.02
CA LEU A 283 0.38 5.31 -6.02
C LEU A 283 0.10 6.64 -6.73
N GLN A 284 -1.14 7.10 -6.70
CA GLN A 284 -1.58 8.41 -7.22
C GLN A 284 -2.24 9.19 -6.08
N ASP A 285 -2.35 10.51 -6.22
CA ASP A 285 -2.99 11.38 -5.23
C ASP A 285 -4.42 10.93 -4.94
N ALA A 286 -4.70 10.67 -3.66
CA ALA A 286 -6.01 10.29 -3.19
C ALA A 286 -6.89 11.55 -3.06
N ALA A 287 -7.98 11.59 -3.78
CA ALA A 287 -8.90 12.72 -3.77
C ALA A 287 -9.73 12.86 -2.48
N ASN A 288 -9.77 11.79 -1.62
CA ASN A 288 -10.57 11.79 -0.41
C ASN A 288 -9.86 11.03 0.73
N TYR A 289 -9.77 11.65 1.90
CA TYR A 289 -9.10 11.11 3.10
C TYR A 289 -9.74 9.82 3.63
N ALA A 290 -11.07 9.75 3.67
CA ALA A 290 -11.79 8.56 4.17
C ALA A 290 -11.51 7.33 3.30
N THR A 291 -11.61 7.48 1.98
CA THR A 291 -11.31 6.41 1.01
C THR A 291 -9.84 5.99 1.05
N ALA A 292 -8.92 6.95 1.28
CA ALA A 292 -7.50 6.65 1.41
C ALA A 292 -7.20 5.77 2.65
N LYS A 293 -7.91 5.99 3.76
CA LYS A 293 -7.78 5.20 4.99
C LYS A 293 -8.26 3.76 4.77
N GLU A 294 -9.43 3.57 4.14
CA GLU A 294 -9.97 2.24 3.82
C GLU A 294 -9.05 1.47 2.87
N HIS A 295 -8.58 2.10 1.80
CA HIS A 295 -7.63 1.49 0.88
C HIS A 295 -6.31 1.13 1.55
N ARG A 296 -5.83 1.95 2.48
CA ARG A 296 -4.63 1.63 3.26
C ARG A 296 -4.84 0.42 4.15
N LYS A 297 -6.00 0.30 4.79
CA LYS A 297 -6.36 -0.88 5.60
C LYS A 297 -6.42 -2.13 4.73
N GLY A 298 -7.16 -2.08 3.61
CA GLY A 298 -7.22 -3.17 2.64
C GLY A 298 -5.84 -3.60 2.13
N PHE A 299 -4.93 -2.65 1.86
CA PHE A 299 -3.55 -2.96 1.49
C PHE A 299 -2.80 -3.72 2.57
N TYR A 300 -2.96 -3.35 3.85
CA TYR A 300 -2.36 -4.10 4.95
C TYR A 300 -2.96 -5.50 5.05
N ASP A 301 -4.29 -5.62 5.06
CA ASP A 301 -4.99 -6.90 5.25
C ASP A 301 -4.74 -7.89 4.10
N GLU A 302 -4.75 -7.41 2.85
CA GLU A 302 -4.67 -8.26 1.66
C GLU A 302 -3.22 -8.50 1.18
N THR A 303 -2.30 -7.55 1.42
CA THR A 303 -0.94 -7.63 0.86
C THR A 303 0.12 -7.77 1.95
N ILE A 304 0.11 -6.93 2.98
CA ILE A 304 1.20 -6.87 3.96
C ILE A 304 1.13 -8.02 4.96
N VAL A 305 -0.03 -8.25 5.59
CA VAL A 305 -0.22 -9.30 6.58
C VAL A 305 0.08 -10.70 6.00
N PRO A 306 -0.46 -11.10 4.83
CA PRO A 306 -0.13 -12.39 4.23
C PRO A 306 1.35 -12.55 3.90
N LYS A 307 1.99 -11.48 3.38
CA LYS A 307 3.42 -11.51 3.04
C LYS A 307 4.30 -11.61 4.30
N ALA A 308 4.00 -10.86 5.34
CA ALA A 308 4.68 -10.94 6.63
C ALA A 308 4.51 -12.32 7.29
N ASN A 309 3.32 -12.91 7.24
CA ASN A 309 3.06 -14.26 7.77
C ASN A 309 3.91 -15.33 7.07
N ARG A 310 4.05 -15.27 5.74
CA ARG A 310 4.94 -16.20 5.01
C ARG A 310 6.40 -16.05 5.45
N LEU A 311 6.88 -14.82 5.61
CA LEU A 311 8.23 -14.57 6.13
C LEU A 311 8.38 -15.14 7.55
N ARG A 312 7.40 -14.89 8.43
CA ARG A 312 7.36 -15.43 9.79
C ARG A 312 7.48 -16.95 9.81
N ASP A 313 6.65 -17.62 9.02
CA ASP A 313 6.59 -19.09 9.02
C ASP A 313 7.91 -19.69 8.53
N THR A 314 8.52 -19.10 7.51
CA THR A 314 9.85 -19.52 7.02
C THR A 314 10.93 -19.29 8.07
N ILE A 315 10.94 -18.13 8.74
CA ILE A 315 11.92 -17.81 9.79
C ILE A 315 11.74 -18.77 10.99
N ASN A 316 10.50 -19.01 11.41
CA ASN A 316 10.22 -19.92 12.51
C ASN A 316 10.67 -21.34 12.20
N THR A 317 10.44 -21.82 10.98
CA THR A 317 10.76 -23.21 10.59
C THR A 317 12.26 -23.39 10.31
N GLN A 318 12.88 -22.47 9.55
CA GLN A 318 14.23 -22.69 9.03
C GLN A 318 15.33 -22.04 9.87
N LEU A 319 15.00 -21.10 10.77
CA LEU A 319 15.98 -20.37 11.59
C LEU A 319 15.77 -20.58 13.09
N LEU A 320 14.57 -20.33 13.61
CA LEU A 320 14.31 -20.23 15.03
C LEU A 320 13.97 -21.58 15.69
N ALA A 321 13.56 -22.58 14.92
CA ALA A 321 13.24 -23.92 15.44
C ALA A 321 14.41 -24.52 16.23
N ASP A 322 15.65 -24.39 15.74
CA ASP A 322 16.84 -24.95 16.37
C ASP A 322 17.23 -24.28 17.69
N VAL A 323 16.77 -23.06 17.93
CA VAL A 323 17.00 -22.32 19.19
C VAL A 323 15.80 -22.38 20.14
N GLY A 324 14.72 -23.04 19.72
CA GLY A 324 13.48 -23.15 20.50
C GLY A 324 12.78 -21.81 20.70
N ALA A 325 12.99 -20.86 19.78
CA ALA A 325 12.34 -19.56 19.74
C ALA A 325 11.28 -19.50 18.63
N ARG A 326 10.36 -18.57 18.74
CA ARG A 326 9.39 -18.21 17.72
C ARG A 326 9.32 -16.70 17.59
N LEU A 327 9.02 -16.26 16.38
CA LEU A 327 8.75 -14.87 16.02
C LEU A 327 7.27 -14.71 15.70
N ASP A 328 6.70 -13.59 16.08
CA ASP A 328 5.40 -13.16 15.62
C ASP A 328 5.39 -11.65 15.34
N PHE A 329 4.59 -11.27 14.34
CA PHE A 329 4.38 -9.85 13.99
C PHE A 329 3.19 -9.30 14.79
N ASP A 330 3.39 -8.17 15.45
CA ASP A 330 2.36 -7.50 16.22
C ASP A 330 1.62 -6.47 15.35
N PHE A 331 0.66 -6.94 14.57
CA PHE A 331 -0.15 -6.05 13.71
C PHE A 331 -1.08 -5.15 14.53
N GLY A 332 -1.55 -5.62 15.70
CA GLY A 332 -2.47 -4.87 16.55
C GLY A 332 -1.88 -3.56 17.08
N SER A 333 -0.55 -3.49 17.22
CA SER A 333 0.14 -2.26 17.64
C SER A 333 0.24 -1.18 16.55
N LEU A 334 -0.13 -1.51 15.30
CA LEU A 334 -0.08 -0.54 14.21
C LEU A 334 -1.22 0.48 14.33
N PRO A 335 -0.94 1.80 14.12
CA PRO A 335 -1.95 2.86 14.26
C PRO A 335 -3.21 2.63 13.41
N ILE A 336 -3.08 1.93 12.28
CA ILE A 336 -4.19 1.64 11.38
C ILE A 336 -5.23 0.69 12.00
N TYR A 337 -4.83 -0.16 12.96
CA TYR A 337 -5.71 -1.08 13.66
C TYR A 337 -6.17 -0.55 15.02
N GLN A 338 -5.39 0.35 15.67
CA GLN A 338 -5.71 0.92 16.98
C GLN A 338 -7.01 1.73 17.00
N GLU A 339 -7.31 2.47 15.93
CA GLU A 339 -8.58 3.19 15.85
C GLU A 339 -9.81 2.27 15.78
N ASP A 340 -9.65 1.07 15.21
CA ASP A 340 -10.71 0.07 15.19
C ASP A 340 -10.87 -0.59 16.56
N GLU A 341 -9.80 -0.74 17.32
CA GLU A 341 -9.84 -1.22 18.72
C GLU A 341 -10.53 -0.21 19.63
N GLU A 342 -10.28 1.08 19.45
CA GLU A 342 -10.98 2.12 20.20
C GLU A 342 -12.50 2.09 19.93
N LYS A 343 -12.91 1.96 18.67
CA LYS A 343 -14.32 1.81 18.33
C LYS A 343 -14.93 0.52 18.92
N ARG A 344 -14.20 -0.60 18.87
CA ARG A 344 -14.63 -1.86 19.49
C ARG A 344 -14.76 -1.70 21.00
N ALA A 345 -13.80 -1.03 21.64
CA ALA A 345 -13.86 -0.75 23.07
C ALA A 345 -15.06 0.15 23.44
N GLN A 346 -15.39 1.14 22.63
CA GLN A 346 -16.59 1.96 22.80
C GLN A 346 -17.87 1.13 22.63
N VAL A 347 -17.96 0.29 21.61
CA VAL A 347 -19.10 -0.62 21.40
C VAL A 347 -19.23 -1.62 22.53
N PHE A 348 -18.13 -2.20 23.00
CA PHE A 348 -18.09 -3.08 24.16
C PHE A 348 -18.63 -2.37 25.41
N LYS A 349 -18.16 -1.15 25.68
CA LYS A 349 -18.63 -0.34 26.79
C LYS A 349 -20.14 -0.12 26.71
N LEU A 350 -20.68 0.22 25.53
CA LEU A 350 -22.11 0.42 25.30
C LEU A 350 -22.92 -0.87 25.57
N TYR A 351 -22.41 -2.04 25.16
CA TYR A 351 -23.08 -3.32 25.42
C TYR A 351 -23.10 -3.66 26.91
N VAL A 352 -22.01 -3.42 27.62
CA VAL A 352 -21.93 -3.63 29.09
C VAL A 352 -22.83 -2.65 29.82
N GLU A 353 -22.86 -1.38 29.43
CA GLU A 353 -23.77 -0.35 29.98
C GLU A 353 -25.25 -0.65 29.72
N ALA A 354 -25.55 -1.29 28.56
CA ALA A 354 -26.89 -1.78 28.23
C ALA A 354 -27.32 -3.04 29.03
N GLY A 355 -26.45 -3.55 29.90
CA GLY A 355 -26.75 -4.70 30.77
C GLY A 355 -26.43 -6.07 30.17
N LEU A 356 -25.71 -6.13 29.04
CA LEU A 356 -25.22 -7.41 28.51
C LEU A 356 -24.11 -7.95 29.42
N HIS A 357 -24.12 -9.26 29.59
CA HIS A 357 -23.02 -9.91 30.30
C HIS A 357 -21.69 -9.69 29.56
N VAL A 358 -20.61 -9.42 30.30
CA VAL A 358 -19.29 -9.03 29.77
C VAL A 358 -18.76 -10.01 28.72
N LEU A 359 -18.97 -11.32 28.90
CA LEU A 359 -18.56 -12.34 27.93
C LEU A 359 -19.30 -12.19 26.59
N ASN A 360 -20.61 -11.98 26.64
CA ASN A 360 -21.43 -11.80 25.45
C ASN A 360 -21.11 -10.44 24.77
N ALA A 361 -20.86 -9.42 25.57
CA ALA A 361 -20.43 -8.11 25.06
C ALA A 361 -19.06 -8.19 24.37
N ALA A 362 -18.11 -8.95 24.92
CA ALA A 362 -16.80 -9.18 24.33
C ALA A 362 -16.91 -9.95 23.00
N GLU A 363 -17.70 -11.03 22.98
CA GLU A 363 -17.95 -11.81 21.77
C GLU A 363 -18.58 -10.94 20.64
N LEU A 364 -19.62 -10.17 20.96
CA LEU A 364 -20.30 -9.29 20.02
C LEU A 364 -19.43 -8.12 19.54
N SER A 365 -18.53 -7.61 20.37
CA SER A 365 -17.60 -6.54 20.02
C SER A 365 -16.32 -7.05 19.34
N GLY A 366 -16.09 -8.38 19.30
CA GLY A 366 -14.88 -9.01 18.77
C GLY A 366 -13.63 -8.72 19.61
N ILE A 367 -13.78 -8.53 20.92
CA ILE A 367 -12.67 -8.34 21.85
C ILE A 367 -12.36 -9.71 22.49
N GLU A 368 -11.13 -10.17 22.30
CA GLU A 368 -10.62 -11.37 22.97
C GLU A 368 -10.20 -11.01 24.40
N LEU A 369 -10.91 -11.58 25.39
CA LEU A 369 -10.54 -11.46 26.80
C LEU A 369 -9.48 -12.51 27.15
N THR A 370 -8.41 -12.09 27.83
CA THR A 370 -7.37 -13.01 28.30
C THR A 370 -7.88 -13.81 29.50
N ASP A 371 -7.33 -15.04 29.68
CA ASP A 371 -7.71 -15.92 30.80
C ASP A 371 -7.57 -15.23 32.17
N GLU A 372 -6.60 -14.36 32.36
CA GLU A 372 -6.45 -13.55 33.58
C GLU A 372 -7.58 -12.55 33.79
N GLN A 373 -8.11 -11.95 32.72
CA GLN A 373 -9.24 -11.03 32.79
C GLN A 373 -10.54 -11.77 33.13
N LEU A 374 -10.68 -12.99 32.58
CA LEU A 374 -11.80 -13.88 32.92
C LEU A 374 -11.78 -14.33 34.37
N LEU A 375 -10.62 -14.66 34.92
CA LEU A 375 -10.45 -15.07 36.34
C LEU A 375 -10.74 -13.91 37.29
N ARG A 376 -10.29 -12.68 36.99
CA ARG A 376 -10.55 -11.48 37.81
C ARG A 376 -12.04 -11.15 37.91
N GLN A 377 -12.85 -11.49 36.91
CA GLN A 377 -14.30 -11.28 36.95
C GLN A 377 -15.05 -12.33 37.74
N GLN A 378 -14.52 -13.58 37.83
CA GLN A 378 -15.10 -14.61 38.69
C GLN A 378 -14.86 -14.36 40.19
N GLU A 379 -13.84 -13.56 40.53
CA GLU A 379 -13.51 -13.17 41.89
C GLU A 379 -14.27 -11.93 42.41
N GLN A 380 -14.97 -11.16 41.53
CA GLN A 380 -15.83 -10.09 41.98
C GLN A 380 -17.20 -10.66 42.34
N PRO A 381 -17.62 -10.66 43.63
CA PRO A 381 -18.96 -11.04 44.01
C PRO A 381 -19.94 -10.09 43.32
N THR A 382 -20.86 -10.65 42.53
CA THR A 382 -21.98 -9.94 41.95
C THR A 382 -22.75 -9.19 43.06
N GLN A 383 -22.44 -7.95 43.28
CA GLN A 383 -23.35 -7.07 44.01
C GLN A 383 -24.63 -6.98 43.12
N PRO A 384 -25.82 -7.25 43.68
CA PRO A 384 -27.04 -7.05 42.92
C PRO A 384 -27.11 -5.60 42.57
N THR A 385 -26.97 -5.31 41.28
CA THR A 385 -27.15 -3.98 40.73
C THR A 385 -28.58 -3.55 41.04
N GLN A 386 -28.76 -2.69 42.03
CA GLN A 386 -29.96 -1.88 42.09
C GLN A 386 -30.09 -1.16 40.74
N PRO A 387 -31.29 -1.12 40.14
CA PRO A 387 -31.46 -0.35 38.91
C PRO A 387 -31.00 1.07 39.24
N ALA A 388 -29.95 1.50 38.58
CA ALA A 388 -29.47 2.85 38.64
C ALA A 388 -30.65 3.74 38.24
N LEU A 389 -31.10 4.56 39.17
CA LEU A 389 -31.93 5.69 38.87
C LEU A 389 -31.19 6.48 37.76
N PRO A 390 -31.86 6.99 36.74
CA PRO A 390 -31.23 7.78 35.71
C PRO A 390 -30.42 8.89 36.43
N GLN A 391 -29.10 8.90 36.23
CA GLN A 391 -28.32 10.08 36.58
C GLN A 391 -28.89 11.20 35.73
N GLU A 392 -29.56 12.14 36.41
CA GLU A 392 -29.87 13.43 35.80
C GLU A 392 -28.52 13.99 35.32
N GLN A 393 -28.36 13.98 34.00
CA GLN A 393 -27.45 14.89 33.36
C GLN A 393 -27.85 16.24 33.90
N GLU A 394 -26.93 17.01 34.50
CA GLU A 394 -27.12 18.42 34.77
C GLU A 394 -27.41 19.06 33.41
N ASP A 395 -28.72 19.08 33.06
CA ASP A 395 -29.20 19.80 31.88
C ASP A 395 -28.75 21.27 32.08
N ASP A 396 -28.08 21.82 31.09
CA ASP A 396 -27.72 23.23 31.05
C ASP A 396 -28.96 24.04 31.49
N PRO A 397 -28.87 24.88 32.50
CA PRO A 397 -30.00 25.64 33.03
C PRO A 397 -30.79 26.37 31.94
N MET A 398 -30.14 26.81 30.89
CA MET A 398 -30.77 27.41 29.72
C MET A 398 -31.64 26.43 28.95
N GLN A 399 -31.20 25.19 28.76
CA GLN A 399 -31.97 24.15 28.07
C GLN A 399 -33.21 23.75 28.87
N GLU A 400 -33.09 23.68 30.19
CA GLU A 400 -34.22 23.37 31.06
C GLU A 400 -35.30 24.47 31.01
N ASP A 401 -34.89 25.72 31.01
CA ASP A 401 -35.81 26.85 30.91
C ASP A 401 -36.49 26.94 29.52
N LEU A 402 -35.75 26.65 28.45
CA LEU A 402 -36.35 26.53 27.09
C LEU A 402 -37.39 25.41 27.01
N LYS A 403 -37.13 24.24 27.61
CA LYS A 403 -38.10 23.16 27.72
C LYS A 403 -39.33 23.55 28.52
N ARG A 404 -39.20 24.31 29.61
CA ARG A 404 -40.31 24.81 30.41
C ARG A 404 -41.13 25.83 29.61
N TRP A 405 -40.50 26.73 28.89
CA TRP A 405 -41.16 27.71 28.04
C TRP A 405 -41.96 27.01 26.91
N GLN A 406 -41.37 26.06 26.24
CA GLN A 406 -42.04 25.26 25.23
C GLN A 406 -43.31 24.55 25.76
N ARG A 407 -43.22 23.94 26.94
CA ARG A 407 -44.38 23.30 27.60
C ARG A 407 -45.50 24.34 27.93
N LYS A 408 -45.14 25.51 28.39
CA LYS A 408 -46.05 26.61 28.72
C LYS A 408 -46.80 27.12 27.46
N ALA A 409 -46.04 27.37 26.36
CA ALA A 409 -46.62 27.78 25.08
C ALA A 409 -47.54 26.70 24.46
N THR A 410 -47.11 25.44 24.51
CA THR A 410 -47.94 24.30 24.00
C THR A 410 -49.20 24.15 24.78
N LYS A 411 -49.20 24.33 26.13
CA LYS A 411 -50.40 24.23 26.96
C LYS A 411 -51.37 25.36 26.64
N ARG A 412 -50.89 26.60 26.53
CA ARG A 412 -51.73 27.76 26.19
C ARG A 412 -52.40 27.60 24.81
N LEU A 413 -51.65 27.10 23.81
CA LEU A 413 -52.24 26.85 22.50
C LEU A 413 -53.34 25.79 22.54
N LYS A 414 -53.14 24.69 23.31
CA LYS A 414 -54.16 23.70 23.54
C LYS A 414 -55.41 24.20 24.25
N ASP A 415 -55.21 25.19 25.17
CA ASP A 415 -56.30 25.82 25.91
C ASP A 415 -57.00 26.94 25.09
N GLY A 416 -56.66 27.12 23.81
CA GLY A 416 -57.24 28.09 22.90
C GLY A 416 -56.87 29.54 23.16
N LYS A 417 -55.80 29.80 23.95
CA LYS A 417 -55.37 31.14 24.36
C LYS A 417 -54.22 31.70 23.53
N GLY A 418 -53.88 31.08 22.42
CA GLY A 418 -52.70 31.42 21.62
C GLY A 418 -51.38 30.94 22.24
N ALA A 419 -50.34 30.75 21.39
CA ALA A 419 -49.04 30.28 21.85
C ALA A 419 -48.15 31.38 22.47
N ASP A 420 -48.51 32.64 22.25
CA ASP A 420 -47.77 33.78 22.79
C ASP A 420 -47.80 33.81 24.31
N CYS A 421 -46.63 33.70 24.96
CA CYS A 421 -46.50 33.77 26.41
C CYS A 421 -45.11 34.25 26.79
N ASP A 422 -45.06 35.22 27.69
CA ASP A 422 -43.83 35.69 28.30
C ASP A 422 -43.28 34.62 29.25
N PHE A 423 -41.94 34.48 29.23
CA PHE A 423 -41.19 33.57 30.09
C PHE A 423 -40.01 34.32 30.72
N GLU A 424 -40.03 34.46 32.05
CA GLU A 424 -38.93 35.05 32.81
C GLU A 424 -37.90 33.96 33.07
N SER A 425 -36.67 34.20 32.63
CA SER A 425 -35.50 33.38 32.89
C SER A 425 -34.24 34.25 32.93
N ASP A 426 -33.39 34.03 33.89
CA ASP A 426 -32.10 34.71 34.01
C ASP A 426 -31.03 34.05 33.09
N TYR A 427 -31.31 32.87 32.56
CA TYR A 427 -30.37 32.08 31.74
C TYR A 427 -30.57 32.28 30.23
N ILE A 428 -31.71 32.84 29.79
CA ILE A 428 -32.01 33.07 28.36
C ILE A 428 -31.73 34.55 28.04
N PRO A 429 -30.83 34.85 27.07
CA PRO A 429 -30.56 36.25 26.67
C PRO A 429 -31.81 36.97 26.15
N GLU A 430 -31.95 38.26 26.48
CA GLU A 430 -33.10 39.10 26.09
C GLU A 430 -33.34 39.15 24.58
N SER A 431 -32.26 39.15 23.79
CA SER A 431 -32.34 39.08 22.31
C SER A 431 -33.01 37.81 21.83
N LEU A 432 -32.76 36.68 22.49
CA LEU A 432 -33.33 35.37 22.16
C LEU A 432 -34.78 35.28 22.66
N LYS A 433 -35.09 35.82 23.82
CA LYS A 433 -36.49 35.91 24.34
C LYS A 433 -37.38 36.66 23.36
N GLY A 434 -36.94 37.82 22.84
CA GLY A 434 -37.68 38.61 21.86
C GLY A 434 -37.92 37.86 20.56
N ALA A 435 -36.92 37.10 20.06
CA ALA A 435 -37.04 36.31 18.85
C ALA A 435 -38.03 35.14 19.01
N ILE A 436 -37.98 34.44 20.15
CA ILE A 436 -38.87 33.32 20.46
C ILE A 436 -40.30 33.81 20.66
N SER A 437 -40.52 34.89 21.39
CA SER A 437 -41.84 35.48 21.64
C SER A 437 -42.48 35.93 20.32
N GLY A 438 -41.70 36.60 19.44
CA GLY A 438 -42.19 37.00 18.11
C GLY A 438 -42.58 35.80 17.23
N ALA A 439 -41.80 34.69 17.28
CA ALA A 439 -42.10 33.48 16.54
C ALA A 439 -43.32 32.73 17.12
N LEU A 440 -43.48 32.71 18.45
CA LEU A 440 -44.65 32.09 19.13
C LEU A 440 -45.95 32.83 18.85
N ALA A 441 -45.94 34.15 18.66
CA ALA A 441 -47.10 34.93 18.29
C ALA A 441 -47.66 34.51 16.90
N ALA A 442 -46.82 34.01 16.01
CA ALA A 442 -47.20 33.52 14.68
C ALA A 442 -47.56 32.02 14.65
N ALA A 443 -47.29 31.25 15.71
CA ALA A 443 -47.47 29.80 15.74
C ALA A 443 -48.97 29.42 15.86
N GLN A 444 -49.43 28.59 14.93
CA GLN A 444 -50.81 28.10 14.85
C GLN A 444 -51.00 26.64 15.24
N SER A 445 -49.89 25.87 15.28
CA SER A 445 -49.91 24.44 15.61
C SER A 445 -48.83 24.07 16.67
N VAL A 446 -49.06 22.94 17.34
CA VAL A 446 -48.09 22.37 18.27
C VAL A 446 -46.77 22.02 17.56
N LYS A 447 -46.85 21.71 16.27
CA LYS A 447 -45.65 21.41 15.45
C LYS A 447 -44.82 22.69 15.26
N ASP A 448 -45.47 23.84 14.98
CA ASP A 448 -44.74 25.11 14.81
C ASP A 448 -43.98 25.49 16.08
N ILE A 449 -44.59 25.27 17.27
CA ILE A 449 -43.93 25.50 18.55
C ILE A 449 -42.71 24.58 18.70
N THR A 450 -42.83 23.30 18.33
CA THR A 450 -41.69 22.37 18.43
C THR A 450 -40.58 22.77 17.49
N ASP A 451 -40.86 23.14 16.26
CA ASP A 451 -39.86 23.56 15.27
C ASP A 451 -39.16 24.87 15.69
N ILE A 452 -39.86 25.83 16.33
CA ILE A 452 -39.29 27.04 16.87
C ILE A 452 -38.22 26.72 17.96
N PHE A 453 -38.58 25.86 18.91
CA PHE A 453 -37.64 25.53 20.01
C PHE A 453 -36.51 24.58 19.56
N SER A 454 -36.74 23.71 18.60
CA SER A 454 -35.69 22.87 18.02
C SER A 454 -34.63 23.71 17.28
N ASN A 455 -35.05 24.71 16.52
CA ASN A 455 -34.13 25.64 15.85
C ASN A 455 -33.33 26.48 16.84
N VAL A 456 -33.92 26.88 17.95
CA VAL A 456 -33.23 27.66 19.01
C VAL A 456 -32.17 26.82 19.73
N LEU A 457 -32.43 25.53 19.96
CA LEU A 457 -31.45 24.61 20.57
C LEU A 457 -30.20 24.43 19.68
N VAL A 458 -30.38 24.37 18.37
CA VAL A 458 -29.27 24.29 17.39
C VAL A 458 -28.45 25.60 17.39
N TRP A 459 -29.07 26.75 17.60
CA TRP A 459 -28.34 28.04 17.67
C TRP A 459 -27.59 28.24 19.01
N ALA A 460 -28.02 27.57 20.08
CA ALA A 460 -27.35 27.63 21.38
C ALA A 460 -26.07 26.77 21.45
N GLU A 461 -25.91 25.78 20.55
CA GLU A 461 -24.70 24.96 20.48
C GLU A 461 -23.57 25.57 19.63
N TYR A 462 -23.81 26.68 18.91
CA TYR A 462 -22.79 27.42 18.16
C TYR A 462 -22.90 28.91 18.47
N PRO A 463 -22.09 29.40 19.46
CA PRO A 463 -22.01 30.85 19.76
C PRO A 463 -21.28 31.63 18.66
#